data_5aa7ac2c10cda2b290ef8e1c25c45992
#
_entry.id   5aa7ac2c10cda2b290ef8e1c25c45992
#
_cell.length_a   1.000
_cell.length_b   1.000
_cell.length_c   1.000
_cell.angle_alpha   90.00
_cell.angle_beta   90.00
_cell.angle_gamma   90.00
#
_symmetry.space_group_name_H-M   'P 1'
#
loop_
_entity.id
_entity.type
_entity.pdbx_description
1 polymer ?
#
loop_
_entity_poly.entity_id
_entity_poly.type
_entity_poly.pdbx_seq_one_letter_code
_entity_poly.pdbx_strand_id
1 'polypeptide(L)'
;MEKIAIERACKLFGAKYANVQPHSGAQANTAVYFALLKPGDTVMGMALDNGGHLTHGSPVNISGKYFNFVPYGVNDEGFIDYAAFAKQVNKVKPKLIVAGASAYPREIDFQTMADIAHANGAMFMVDMAHIAGLVAAGLHQSPVPCADVVTTTTVSYTHLRAHETAANLV
;
A
#
# COMPACT_ATOMS: atom_id res chain seq x y z
N MET A 1 -24.73 -5.00 -10.90
CA MET A 1 -23.34 -4.69 -11.33
C MET A 1 -22.36 -4.78 -10.17
N GLU A 2 -22.54 -4.03 -9.09
CA GLU A 2 -21.65 -4.01 -7.92
C GLU A 2 -21.41 -5.40 -7.31
N LYS A 3 -22.46 -6.18 -7.06
CA LYS A 3 -22.34 -7.55 -6.52
C LYS A 3 -21.43 -8.44 -7.36
N ILE A 4 -21.54 -8.35 -8.68
CA ILE A 4 -20.67 -9.10 -9.60
C ILE A 4 -19.22 -8.66 -9.48
N ALA A 5 -18.97 -7.34 -9.34
CA ALA A 5 -17.61 -6.82 -9.16
C ALA A 5 -16.98 -7.29 -7.85
N ILE A 6 -17.75 -7.28 -6.75
CA ILE A 6 -17.31 -7.80 -5.44
C ILE A 6 -16.95 -9.29 -5.56
N GLU A 7 -17.85 -10.12 -6.13
CA GLU A 7 -17.63 -11.55 -6.30
C GLU A 7 -16.37 -11.84 -7.13
N ARG A 8 -16.17 -11.10 -8.22
CA ARG A 8 -14.99 -11.24 -9.08
C ARG A 8 -13.70 -10.81 -8.38
N ALA A 9 -13.71 -9.70 -7.66
CA ALA A 9 -12.56 -9.23 -6.88
C ALA A 9 -12.17 -10.25 -5.80
N CYS A 10 -13.14 -10.74 -5.03
CA CYS A 10 -12.92 -11.78 -4.03
C CYS A 10 -12.31 -13.05 -4.65
N LYS A 11 -12.87 -13.51 -5.79
CA LYS A 11 -12.37 -14.70 -6.48
C LYS A 11 -10.97 -14.51 -7.05
N LEU A 12 -10.70 -13.33 -7.65
CA LEU A 12 -9.43 -13.05 -8.32
C LEU A 12 -8.26 -13.00 -7.35
N PHE A 13 -8.46 -12.36 -6.19
CA PHE A 13 -7.39 -12.12 -5.21
C PHE A 13 -7.46 -13.05 -3.99
N GLY A 14 -8.42 -13.96 -3.92
CA GLY A 14 -8.62 -14.83 -2.77
C GLY A 14 -9.08 -14.08 -1.50
N ALA A 15 -9.70 -12.91 -1.67
CA ALA A 15 -10.17 -12.10 -0.56
C ALA A 15 -11.51 -12.59 -0.02
N LYS A 16 -11.69 -12.50 1.31
CA LYS A 16 -12.97 -12.84 1.96
C LYS A 16 -14.05 -11.79 1.72
N TYR A 17 -13.64 -10.53 1.66
CA TYR A 17 -14.51 -9.37 1.46
C TYR A 17 -13.87 -8.42 0.45
N ALA A 18 -14.70 -7.68 -0.29
CA ALA A 18 -14.25 -6.60 -1.15
C ALA A 18 -15.25 -5.44 -1.11
N ASN A 19 -14.73 -4.22 -1.18
CA ASN A 19 -15.50 -3.00 -1.36
C ASN A 19 -15.06 -2.36 -2.69
N VAL A 20 -16.02 -2.15 -3.59
CA VAL A 20 -15.79 -1.61 -4.94
C VAL A 20 -16.39 -0.20 -5.12
N GLN A 21 -16.78 0.44 -4.03
CA GLN A 21 -17.36 1.79 -4.03
C GLN A 21 -16.34 2.90 -4.33
N PRO A 22 -15.06 2.83 -3.87
CA PRO A 22 -14.11 3.90 -4.17
C PRO A 22 -13.91 4.08 -5.68
N HIS A 23 -13.89 5.32 -6.13
CA HIS A 23 -13.68 5.64 -7.55
C HIS A 23 -12.21 5.70 -7.96
N SER A 24 -11.28 5.59 -7.00
CA SER A 24 -9.83 5.64 -7.23
C SER A 24 -9.07 4.97 -6.09
N GLY A 25 -7.80 4.58 -6.34
CA GLY A 25 -6.91 4.08 -5.29
C GLY A 25 -6.68 5.11 -4.18
N ALA A 26 -6.57 6.39 -4.53
CA ALA A 26 -6.44 7.47 -3.55
C ALA A 26 -7.65 7.55 -2.62
N GLN A 27 -8.87 7.39 -3.16
CA GLN A 27 -10.08 7.35 -2.34
C GLN A 27 -10.14 6.09 -1.48
N ALA A 28 -9.74 4.94 -2.01
CA ALA A 28 -9.68 3.70 -1.24
C ALA A 28 -8.71 3.83 -0.06
N ASN A 29 -7.50 4.35 -0.29
CA ASN A 29 -6.51 4.57 0.76
C ASN A 29 -7.03 5.57 1.81
N THR A 30 -7.64 6.68 1.37
CA THR A 30 -8.24 7.66 2.28
C THR A 30 -9.34 7.04 3.14
N ALA A 31 -10.20 6.21 2.55
CA ALA A 31 -11.27 5.53 3.28
C ALA A 31 -10.71 4.60 4.37
N VAL A 32 -9.63 3.86 4.06
CA VAL A 32 -8.95 3.01 5.05
C VAL A 32 -8.38 3.84 6.19
N TYR A 33 -7.68 4.95 5.89
CA TYR A 33 -7.11 5.81 6.92
C TYR A 33 -8.17 6.35 7.88
N PHE A 34 -9.26 6.90 7.36
CA PHE A 34 -10.33 7.44 8.20
C PHE A 34 -11.16 6.38 8.92
N ALA A 35 -11.17 5.13 8.44
CA ALA A 35 -11.81 4.01 9.13
C ALA A 35 -10.98 3.50 10.32
N LEU A 36 -9.64 3.51 10.20
CA LEU A 36 -8.74 2.86 11.14
C LEU A 36 -7.99 3.82 12.07
N LEU A 37 -7.89 5.10 11.69
CA LEU A 37 -7.03 6.07 12.34
C LEU A 37 -7.81 7.29 12.81
N LYS A 38 -7.23 8.01 13.76
CA LYS A 38 -7.65 9.36 14.17
C LYS A 38 -6.65 10.39 13.61
N PRO A 39 -7.08 11.62 13.32
CA PRO A 39 -6.16 12.69 12.92
C PRO A 39 -4.98 12.80 13.91
N GLY A 40 -3.76 12.89 13.38
CA GLY A 40 -2.53 12.92 14.15
C GLY A 40 -1.94 11.56 14.52
N ASP A 41 -2.62 10.46 14.26
CA ASP A 41 -2.06 9.12 14.50
C ASP A 41 -0.81 8.90 13.64
N THR A 42 0.17 8.16 14.20
CA THR A 42 1.41 7.87 13.51
C THR A 42 1.26 6.69 12.58
N VAL A 43 1.68 6.88 11.34
CA VAL A 43 1.65 5.90 10.25
C VAL A 43 3.05 5.77 9.65
N MET A 44 3.44 4.61 9.17
CA MET A 44 4.64 4.44 8.37
C MET A 44 4.27 4.09 6.93
N GLY A 45 4.96 4.69 5.96
CA GLY A 45 4.79 4.43 4.54
C GLY A 45 6.11 4.57 3.80
N MET A 46 6.22 4.00 2.60
CA MET A 46 7.42 4.15 1.79
C MET A 46 7.61 5.60 1.37
N ALA A 47 8.85 6.10 1.50
CA ALA A 47 9.23 7.44 1.08
C ALA A 47 8.96 7.66 -0.42
N LEU A 48 8.50 8.84 -0.79
CA LEU A 48 8.14 9.17 -2.17
C LEU A 48 9.33 9.06 -3.13
N ASP A 49 10.50 9.52 -2.68
CA ASP A 49 11.78 9.45 -3.40
C ASP A 49 12.35 8.01 -3.52
N ASN A 50 11.82 7.06 -2.75
CA ASN A 50 12.15 5.64 -2.87
C ASN A 50 11.08 4.82 -3.62
N GLY A 51 10.14 5.49 -4.26
CA GLY A 51 9.10 4.87 -5.06
C GLY A 51 7.73 4.77 -4.41
N GLY A 52 7.53 5.38 -3.25
CA GLY A 52 6.23 5.46 -2.57
C GLY A 52 5.18 6.22 -3.38
N HIS A 53 3.93 6.15 -2.94
CA HIS A 53 2.82 6.87 -3.56
C HIS A 53 2.49 8.17 -2.80
N LEU A 54 1.91 9.16 -3.48
CA LEU A 54 1.49 10.43 -2.84
C LEU A 54 0.58 10.21 -1.64
N THR A 55 -0.31 9.21 -1.70
CA THR A 55 -1.23 8.88 -0.61
C THR A 55 -0.57 8.14 0.56
N HIS A 56 0.72 7.86 0.48
CA HIS A 56 1.49 7.23 1.56
C HIS A 56 2.25 8.28 2.40
N GLY A 57 1.61 9.43 2.64
CA GLY A 57 2.10 10.43 3.58
C GLY A 57 2.82 11.63 2.97
N SER A 58 2.71 11.86 1.65
CA SER A 58 3.26 13.08 1.04
C SER A 58 2.68 14.34 1.70
N PRO A 59 3.50 15.36 2.03
CA PRO A 59 3.03 16.59 2.68
C PRO A 59 1.99 17.38 1.87
N VAL A 60 1.97 17.18 0.56
CA VAL A 60 0.99 17.83 -0.33
C VAL A 60 -0.33 17.07 -0.42
N ASN A 61 -0.36 15.83 0.07
CA ASN A 61 -1.54 14.97 0.07
C ASN A 61 -2.30 15.05 1.40
N ILE A 62 -3.59 14.72 1.37
CA ILE A 62 -4.45 14.66 2.58
C ILE A 62 -3.86 13.71 3.64
N SER A 63 -3.23 12.62 3.23
CA SER A 63 -2.62 11.66 4.15
C SER A 63 -1.54 12.31 5.02
N GLY A 64 -0.60 13.05 4.41
CA GLY A 64 0.45 13.74 5.15
C GLY A 64 -0.01 14.99 5.90
N LYS A 65 -1.21 15.52 5.58
CA LYS A 65 -1.80 16.66 6.31
C LYS A 65 -2.59 16.24 7.55
N TYR A 66 -3.22 15.09 7.52
CA TYR A 66 -4.10 14.62 8.61
C TYR A 66 -3.40 13.66 9.57
N PHE A 67 -2.39 12.92 9.11
CA PHE A 67 -1.71 11.90 9.89
C PHE A 67 -0.21 12.20 9.98
N ASN A 68 0.43 11.71 11.04
CA ASN A 68 1.87 11.83 11.22
C ASN A 68 2.59 10.69 10.50
N PHE A 69 2.90 10.87 9.23
CA PHE A 69 3.61 9.88 8.43
C PHE A 69 5.12 9.94 8.69
N VAL A 70 5.68 8.79 9.05
CA VAL A 70 7.12 8.56 9.17
C VAL A 70 7.56 7.69 8.00
N PRO A 71 8.37 8.20 7.07
CA PRO A 71 8.77 7.44 5.89
C PRO A 71 9.78 6.34 6.26
N TYR A 72 9.68 5.19 5.58
CA TYR A 72 10.77 4.21 5.48
C TYR A 72 11.30 4.20 4.04
N GLY A 73 12.54 3.76 3.87
CA GLY A 73 13.22 3.81 2.59
C GLY A 73 13.85 2.49 2.19
N VAL A 74 14.79 2.59 1.27
CA VAL A 74 15.61 1.51 0.76
C VAL A 74 17.08 1.76 1.15
N ASN A 75 17.90 0.71 1.12
CA ASN A 75 19.34 0.80 1.29
C ASN A 75 20.02 1.33 0.00
N ASP A 76 21.34 1.50 0.04
CA ASP A 76 22.14 2.01 -1.09
C ASP A 76 22.06 1.12 -2.34
N GLU A 77 21.68 -0.16 -2.19
CA GLU A 77 21.48 -1.11 -3.28
C GLU A 77 20.04 -1.07 -3.84
N GLY A 78 19.17 -0.25 -3.28
CA GLY A 78 17.78 -0.08 -3.68
C GLY A 78 16.84 -1.19 -3.17
N PHE A 79 17.19 -1.89 -2.09
CA PHE A 79 16.34 -2.87 -1.43
C PHE A 79 15.76 -2.35 -0.12
N ILE A 80 14.55 -2.78 0.22
CA ILE A 80 14.00 -2.58 1.56
C ILE A 80 14.85 -3.37 2.55
N ASP A 81 15.49 -2.68 3.50
CA ASP A 81 16.19 -3.31 4.61
C ASP A 81 15.20 -3.64 5.73
N TYR A 82 14.73 -4.88 5.78
CA TYR A 82 13.75 -5.34 6.77
C TYR A 82 14.26 -5.28 8.21
N ALA A 83 15.56 -5.39 8.44
CA ALA A 83 16.16 -5.27 9.77
C ALA A 83 16.16 -3.81 10.26
N ALA A 84 16.50 -2.87 9.39
CA ALA A 84 16.40 -1.44 9.68
C ALA A 84 14.94 -1.02 9.83
N PHE A 85 14.05 -1.52 8.97
CA PHE A 85 12.61 -1.30 9.06
C PHE A 85 12.05 -1.77 10.41
N ALA A 86 12.37 -2.97 10.86
CA ALA A 86 11.92 -3.49 12.16
C ALA A 86 12.40 -2.61 13.33
N LYS A 87 13.66 -2.15 13.31
CA LYS A 87 14.19 -1.21 14.32
C LYS A 87 13.41 0.11 14.31
N GLN A 88 13.09 0.62 13.11
CA GLN A 88 12.33 1.86 12.96
C GLN A 88 10.90 1.69 13.47
N VAL A 89 10.20 0.60 13.13
CA VAL A 89 8.85 0.29 13.63
C VAL A 89 8.85 0.22 15.16
N ASN A 90 9.82 -0.47 15.76
CA ASN A 90 9.96 -0.56 17.22
C ASN A 90 10.14 0.80 17.90
N LYS A 91 10.86 1.73 17.26
CA LYS A 91 11.09 3.10 17.77
C LYS A 91 9.86 4.00 17.60
N VAL A 92 9.24 3.94 16.41
CA VAL A 92 8.15 4.84 16.00
C VAL A 92 6.82 4.43 16.62
N LYS A 93 6.59 3.13 16.80
CA LYS A 93 5.32 2.56 17.29
C LYS A 93 4.10 3.06 16.50
N PRO A 94 4.08 2.89 15.16
CA PRO A 94 2.97 3.35 14.35
C PRO A 94 1.70 2.57 14.67
N LYS A 95 0.53 3.16 14.38
CA LYS A 95 -0.76 2.45 14.42
C LYS A 95 -1.04 1.68 13.15
N LEU A 96 -0.50 2.17 12.03
CA LEU A 96 -0.66 1.56 10.71
C LEU A 96 0.66 1.60 9.97
N ILE A 97 0.98 0.53 9.28
CA ILE A 97 2.07 0.46 8.31
C ILE A 97 1.47 0.25 6.93
N VAL A 98 1.86 1.10 5.97
CA VAL A 98 1.44 1.02 4.57
C VAL A 98 2.61 0.53 3.74
N ALA A 99 2.45 -0.64 3.14
CA ALA A 99 3.37 -1.19 2.15
C ALA A 99 2.79 -1.06 0.74
N GLY A 100 3.63 -1.29 -0.26
CA GLY A 100 3.32 -1.07 -1.66
C GLY A 100 3.96 0.22 -2.17
N ALA A 101 4.15 0.28 -3.47
CA ALA A 101 4.88 1.37 -4.11
C ALA A 101 4.41 1.60 -5.54
N SER A 102 4.60 2.82 -6.04
CA SER A 102 4.35 3.17 -7.44
C SER A 102 5.54 2.86 -8.34
N ALA A 103 6.76 2.97 -7.80
CA ALA A 103 8.00 2.89 -8.59
C ALA A 103 9.10 2.11 -7.85
N TYR A 104 8.76 0.97 -7.28
CA TYR A 104 9.71 0.04 -6.67
C TYR A 104 9.75 -1.24 -7.50
N PRO A 105 10.83 -1.51 -8.27
CA PRO A 105 10.86 -2.57 -9.27
C PRO A 105 11.32 -3.92 -8.71
N ARG A 106 11.30 -4.12 -7.41
CA ARG A 106 11.74 -5.34 -6.74
C ARG A 106 10.58 -5.99 -6.00
N GLU A 107 10.74 -7.25 -5.66
CA GLU A 107 9.78 -7.98 -4.86
C GLU A 107 9.72 -7.40 -3.43
N ILE A 108 8.51 -7.32 -2.87
CA ILE A 108 8.28 -6.91 -1.49
C ILE A 108 7.84 -8.16 -0.71
N ASP A 109 8.56 -8.49 0.35
CA ASP A 109 8.18 -9.54 1.28
C ASP A 109 7.10 -9.01 2.25
N PHE A 110 5.85 -9.15 1.82
CA PHE A 110 4.71 -8.71 2.61
C PHE A 110 4.53 -9.50 3.90
N GLN A 111 4.92 -10.79 3.92
CA GLN A 111 4.80 -11.60 5.13
C GLN A 111 5.74 -11.09 6.22
N THR A 112 7.01 -10.85 5.89
CA THR A 112 7.98 -10.28 6.85
C THR A 112 7.52 -8.90 7.36
N MET A 113 6.98 -8.05 6.49
CA MET A 113 6.47 -6.74 6.93
C MET A 113 5.24 -6.86 7.84
N ALA A 114 4.33 -7.78 7.53
CA ALA A 114 3.15 -8.05 8.36
C ALA A 114 3.56 -8.56 9.75
N ASP A 115 4.49 -9.51 9.81
CA ASP A 115 4.97 -10.06 11.07
C ASP A 115 5.60 -8.96 11.96
N ILE A 116 6.40 -8.07 11.36
CA ILE A 116 6.99 -6.92 12.07
C ILE A 116 5.89 -5.96 12.55
N ALA A 117 4.90 -5.66 11.72
CA ALA A 117 3.78 -4.78 12.08
C ALA A 117 2.99 -5.34 13.26
N HIS A 118 2.51 -6.57 13.12
CA HIS A 118 1.67 -7.24 14.12
C HIS A 118 2.41 -7.48 15.45
N ALA A 119 3.70 -7.84 15.40
CA ALA A 119 4.52 -7.96 16.62
C ALA A 119 4.66 -6.63 17.40
N ASN A 120 4.44 -5.50 16.73
CA ASN A 120 4.46 -4.16 17.35
C ASN A 120 3.06 -3.60 17.63
N GLY A 121 2.00 -4.36 17.40
CA GLY A 121 0.61 -3.94 17.59
C GLY A 121 0.12 -2.94 16.54
N ALA A 122 0.81 -2.82 15.41
CA ALA A 122 0.39 -2.02 14.28
C ALA A 122 -0.49 -2.84 13.33
N MET A 123 -1.46 -2.20 12.70
CA MET A 123 -2.17 -2.78 11.55
C MET A 123 -1.28 -2.71 10.31
N PHE A 124 -1.47 -3.66 9.41
CA PHE A 124 -0.72 -3.74 8.17
C PHE A 124 -1.64 -3.59 6.95
N MET A 125 -1.39 -2.55 6.17
CA MET A 125 -2.10 -2.26 4.91
C MET A 125 -1.15 -2.40 3.74
N VAL A 126 -1.62 -2.99 2.65
CA VAL A 126 -0.88 -3.05 1.39
C VAL A 126 -1.67 -2.37 0.27
N ASP A 127 -1.07 -1.36 -0.35
CA ASP A 127 -1.53 -0.81 -1.61
C ASP A 127 -0.80 -1.55 -2.76
N MET A 128 -1.49 -2.51 -3.36
CA MET A 128 -0.93 -3.30 -4.45
C MET A 128 -1.30 -2.79 -5.85
N ALA A 129 -1.78 -1.55 -5.96
CA ALA A 129 -2.34 -1.01 -7.21
C ALA A 129 -1.41 -1.23 -8.42
N HIS A 130 -0.11 -0.99 -8.27
CA HIS A 130 0.85 -1.11 -9.38
C HIS A 130 1.32 -2.55 -9.66
N ILE A 131 1.12 -3.47 -8.75
CA ILE A 131 1.53 -4.88 -8.90
C ILE A 131 0.35 -5.86 -8.91
N ALA A 132 -0.89 -5.37 -8.86
CA ALA A 132 -2.07 -6.23 -8.76
C ALA A 132 -2.20 -7.24 -9.90
N GLY A 133 -1.77 -6.87 -11.12
CA GLY A 133 -1.70 -7.79 -12.25
C GLY A 133 -0.70 -8.93 -12.04
N LEU A 134 0.46 -8.63 -11.45
CA LEU A 134 1.47 -9.63 -11.10
C LEU A 134 0.99 -10.56 -9.98
N VAL A 135 0.33 -9.99 -8.98
CA VAL A 135 -0.28 -10.75 -7.87
C VAL A 135 -1.37 -11.69 -8.42
N ALA A 136 -2.27 -11.18 -9.27
CA ALA A 136 -3.32 -11.99 -9.88
C ALA A 136 -2.79 -13.13 -10.78
N ALA A 137 -1.64 -12.90 -11.41
CA ALA A 137 -0.94 -13.89 -12.24
C ALA A 137 -0.05 -14.86 -11.44
N GLY A 138 0.08 -14.68 -10.11
CA GLY A 138 0.95 -15.49 -9.27
C GLY A 138 2.44 -15.22 -9.47
N LEU A 139 2.80 -14.08 -10.05
CA LEU A 139 4.18 -13.66 -10.33
C LEU A 139 4.77 -12.77 -9.23
N HIS A 140 3.98 -12.39 -8.25
CA HIS A 140 4.37 -11.66 -7.06
C HIS A 140 3.60 -12.22 -5.86
N GLN A 141 4.20 -12.19 -4.67
CA GLN A 141 3.54 -12.59 -3.43
C GLN A 141 2.21 -11.83 -3.26
N SER A 142 1.13 -12.57 -2.93
CA SER A 142 -0.14 -11.93 -2.60
C SER A 142 -0.10 -11.37 -1.18
N PRO A 143 -0.46 -10.10 -0.96
CA PRO A 143 -0.57 -9.55 0.39
C PRO A 143 -1.84 -9.98 1.12
N VAL A 144 -2.84 -10.49 0.39
CA VAL A 144 -4.18 -10.78 0.95
C VAL A 144 -4.16 -11.74 2.14
N PRO A 145 -3.30 -12.78 2.20
CA PRO A 145 -3.27 -13.68 3.35
C PRO A 145 -2.67 -13.07 4.63
N CYS A 146 -1.83 -12.02 4.52
CA CYS A 146 -1.06 -11.50 5.65
C CYS A 146 -1.42 -10.05 6.04
N ALA A 147 -2.03 -9.28 5.14
CA ALA A 147 -2.41 -7.90 5.42
C ALA A 147 -3.81 -7.80 6.05
N ASP A 148 -4.00 -6.84 6.95
CA ASP A 148 -5.33 -6.54 7.53
C ASP A 148 -6.25 -5.88 6.50
N VAL A 149 -5.67 -5.04 5.61
CA VAL A 149 -6.38 -4.38 4.52
C VAL A 149 -5.49 -4.33 3.28
N VAL A 150 -6.09 -4.61 2.13
CA VAL A 150 -5.42 -4.47 0.83
C VAL A 150 -6.23 -3.51 -0.03
N THR A 151 -5.55 -2.55 -0.65
CA THR A 151 -6.15 -1.66 -1.65
C THR A 151 -5.55 -1.91 -3.03
N THR A 152 -6.33 -1.66 -4.06
CA THR A 152 -5.90 -1.78 -5.46
C THR A 152 -6.73 -0.86 -6.34
N THR A 153 -6.32 -0.71 -7.60
CA THR A 153 -7.09 -0.03 -8.63
C THR A 153 -7.22 -0.92 -9.87
N THR A 154 -8.37 -0.86 -10.52
CA THR A 154 -8.60 -1.60 -11.76
C THR A 154 -8.44 -0.73 -12.99
N VAL A 155 -8.65 0.58 -12.87
CA VAL A 155 -8.63 1.50 -14.00
C VAL A 155 -7.28 1.57 -14.70
N SER A 156 -6.19 1.45 -13.97
CA SER A 156 -4.82 1.46 -14.52
C SER A 156 -4.53 0.25 -15.41
N TYR A 157 -5.30 -0.83 -15.27
CA TYR A 157 -5.16 -2.04 -16.09
C TYR A 157 -6.14 -2.11 -17.25
N THR A 158 -7.23 -1.33 -17.20
CA THR A 158 -8.23 -1.27 -18.28
C THR A 158 -7.96 -0.15 -19.27
N HIS A 159 -7.37 0.96 -18.80
CA HIS A 159 -7.02 2.13 -19.58
C HIS A 159 -5.67 2.68 -19.11
N LEU A 160 -4.60 2.35 -19.82
CA LEU A 160 -3.35 3.09 -19.70
C LEU A 160 -3.61 4.53 -20.14
N ARG A 161 -3.60 5.44 -19.19
CA ARG A 161 -3.69 6.87 -19.49
C ARG A 161 -2.38 7.31 -20.13
N ALA A 162 -2.44 8.12 -21.15
CA ALA A 162 -1.25 8.62 -21.85
C ALA A 162 -0.24 9.32 -20.90
N HIS A 163 -0.71 9.90 -19.79
CA HIS A 163 0.13 10.55 -18.79
C HIS A 163 0.76 9.59 -17.77
N GLU A 164 0.46 8.30 -17.85
CA GLU A 164 1.09 7.23 -17.04
C GLU A 164 2.18 6.49 -17.82
N THR A 165 2.58 6.99 -18.99
CA THR A 165 3.72 6.46 -19.73
C THR A 165 5.03 6.89 -19.09
N ALA A 166 6.09 6.09 -19.24
CA ALA A 166 7.42 6.37 -18.68
C ALA A 166 7.96 7.77 -19.05
N ALA A 167 7.53 8.34 -20.18
CA ALA A 167 7.88 9.69 -20.61
C ALA A 167 7.31 10.81 -19.72
N ASN A 168 6.30 10.50 -18.91
CA ASN A 168 5.63 11.46 -18.02
C ASN A 168 5.95 11.19 -16.53
N LEU A 169 6.80 10.20 -16.25
CA LEU A 169 7.24 9.84 -14.90
C LEU A 169 8.62 10.43 -14.56
N VAL A 170 9.14 11.36 -15.40
CA VAL A 170 10.41 12.06 -15.21
C VAL A 170 10.15 13.46 -14.70
#